data_3a5c608db63dce39418cee3109a4d00c
#
_entry.id   3a5c608db63dce39418cee3109a4d00c
#
_cell.length_a   1.000
_cell.length_b   1.000
_cell.length_c   1.000
_cell.angle_alpha   90.00
_cell.angle_beta   90.00
_cell.angle_gamma   90.00
#
_symmetry.space_group_name_H-M   'P 1'
#
loop_
_entity.id
_entity.type
_entity.pdbx_description
1 polymer ?
#
loop_
_entity_poly.entity_id
_entity_poly.type
_entity_poly.pdbx_seq_one_letter_code
_entity_poly.pdbx_strand_id
1 'polypeptide(L)'
;MNLADERFFVTGATGFVGSCLARKLAERGCEVHVLARPEADRWRLAGIEEKLHFHTGDLRDAERLRDIVRAVGPTIIYHLAVHGAYPQETDADRIILTDVVGTWNLLKASAEVDYKLLVNTGSSSEYGVKSHAMRETDALEPRSYYAVAKCAQTLVCGYRAMAEHRPVNTLRLFSVYGPYEEPSRFVPTVIERCLAGQDLDTVPPETARDFVYIDDVIDACLKIDELSLQYGEVFNIGSGVQSTVRDVVRAALEQTGSKAKVNWGSMPGRAWDTDIWLADCSKARRLLKWMAPTSLAAGIAKTIQWRRSRGDWKPQSYASHAVRDL
;
A
#
# COMPACT_ATOMS: atom_id res chain seq x y z
N MET A 1 -17.77 -10.87 12.47
CA MET A 1 -17.14 -12.06 11.83
C MET A 1 -15.99 -12.54 12.70
N ASN A 2 -15.88 -13.85 12.98
CA ASN A 2 -14.72 -14.39 13.70
C ASN A 2 -13.59 -14.64 12.69
N LEU A 3 -12.51 -13.87 12.77
CA LEU A 3 -11.41 -13.94 11.80
C LEU A 3 -10.69 -15.28 11.81
N ALA A 4 -10.73 -16.02 12.93
CA ALA A 4 -10.09 -17.34 13.04
C ALA A 4 -10.79 -18.43 12.18
N ASP A 5 -12.05 -18.19 11.77
CA ASP A 5 -12.80 -19.12 10.94
C ASP A 5 -12.65 -18.80 9.43
N GLU A 6 -11.90 -17.75 9.10
CA GLU A 6 -11.73 -17.27 7.74
C GLU A 6 -10.38 -17.69 7.16
N ARG A 7 -10.40 -18.06 5.88
CA ARG A 7 -9.21 -18.39 5.10
C ARG A 7 -8.83 -17.22 4.22
N PHE A 8 -7.68 -16.62 4.52
CA PHE A 8 -7.20 -15.42 3.85
C PHE A 8 -6.27 -15.77 2.70
N PHE A 9 -6.48 -15.16 1.53
CA PHE A 9 -5.55 -15.23 0.41
C PHE A 9 -5.02 -13.82 0.10
N VAL A 10 -3.70 -13.65 0.20
CA VAL A 10 -3.05 -12.35 0.06
C VAL A 10 -2.09 -12.37 -1.12
N THR A 11 -2.37 -11.59 -2.15
CA THR A 11 -1.39 -11.29 -3.20
C THR A 11 -0.58 -10.05 -2.81
N GLY A 12 0.69 -9.99 -3.18
CA GLY A 12 1.55 -8.87 -2.79
C GLY A 12 2.01 -8.88 -1.33
N ALA A 13 1.91 -10.03 -0.64
CA ALA A 13 2.32 -10.17 0.75
C ALA A 13 3.82 -9.91 1.00
N THR A 14 4.67 -10.00 -0.02
CA THR A 14 6.11 -9.67 0.08
C THR A 14 6.39 -8.17 -0.05
N GLY A 15 5.39 -7.37 -0.45
CA GLY A 15 5.47 -5.91 -0.50
C GLY A 15 5.19 -5.25 0.85
N PHE A 16 5.25 -3.92 0.90
CA PHE A 16 5.10 -3.13 2.13
C PHE A 16 3.74 -3.38 2.82
N VAL A 17 2.65 -2.92 2.23
CA VAL A 17 1.31 -3.00 2.85
C VAL A 17 0.89 -4.45 3.04
N GLY A 18 1.15 -5.31 2.04
CA GLY A 18 0.78 -6.73 2.08
C GLY A 18 1.48 -7.50 3.19
N SER A 19 2.76 -7.21 3.46
CA SER A 19 3.48 -7.86 4.55
C SER A 19 2.96 -7.43 5.93
N CYS A 20 2.62 -6.16 6.10
CA CYS A 20 2.04 -5.66 7.34
C CYS A 20 0.66 -6.29 7.60
N LEU A 21 -0.16 -6.46 6.54
CA LEU A 21 -1.43 -7.16 6.65
C LEU A 21 -1.24 -8.64 7.01
N ALA A 22 -0.34 -9.35 6.30
CA ALA A 22 -0.05 -10.76 6.58
C ALA A 22 0.46 -10.96 8.02
N ARG A 23 1.33 -10.07 8.52
CA ARG A 23 1.77 -10.06 9.92
C ARG A 23 0.62 -9.92 10.88
N LYS A 24 -0.25 -8.94 10.65
CA LYS A 24 -1.40 -8.67 11.52
C LYS A 24 -2.39 -9.83 11.57
N LEU A 25 -2.64 -10.47 10.44
CA LEU A 25 -3.49 -11.66 10.37
C LEU A 25 -2.83 -12.86 11.08
N ALA A 26 -1.54 -13.10 10.84
CA ALA A 26 -0.78 -14.17 11.50
C ALA A 26 -0.68 -13.97 13.03
N GLU A 27 -0.53 -12.73 13.51
CA GLU A 27 -0.57 -12.37 14.94
C GLU A 27 -1.92 -12.69 15.59
N ARG A 28 -3.00 -12.61 14.82
CA ARG A 28 -4.37 -12.94 15.27
C ARG A 28 -4.70 -14.44 15.14
N GLY A 29 -3.74 -15.26 14.72
CA GLY A 29 -3.92 -16.70 14.55
C GLY A 29 -4.79 -17.09 13.35
N CYS A 30 -4.92 -16.20 12.35
CA CYS A 30 -5.69 -16.50 11.14
C CYS A 30 -4.93 -17.45 10.21
N GLU A 31 -5.68 -18.24 9.41
CA GLU A 31 -5.14 -19.05 8.32
C GLU A 31 -4.82 -18.14 7.11
N VAL A 32 -3.53 -17.90 6.84
CA VAL A 32 -3.07 -16.94 5.83
C VAL A 32 -2.30 -17.63 4.72
N HIS A 33 -2.84 -17.61 3.51
CA HIS A 33 -2.22 -18.07 2.28
C HIS A 33 -1.67 -16.88 1.50
N VAL A 34 -0.42 -16.97 1.05
CA VAL A 34 0.24 -15.89 0.32
C VAL A 34 0.70 -16.35 -1.05
N LEU A 35 0.39 -15.57 -2.09
CA LEU A 35 0.94 -15.76 -3.41
C LEU A 35 2.28 -15.03 -3.50
N ALA A 36 3.35 -15.76 -3.78
CA ALA A 36 4.69 -15.21 -3.94
C ALA A 36 5.37 -15.76 -5.20
N ARG A 37 6.05 -14.88 -5.94
CA ARG A 37 6.88 -15.30 -7.06
C ARG A 37 8.12 -16.04 -6.53
N PRO A 38 8.74 -16.94 -7.33
CA PRO A 38 9.93 -17.69 -6.90
C PRO A 38 11.08 -16.79 -6.44
N GLU A 39 11.27 -15.66 -7.15
CA GLU A 39 12.35 -14.70 -6.91
C GLU A 39 11.98 -13.59 -5.89
N ALA A 40 10.80 -13.65 -5.28
CA ALA A 40 10.35 -12.59 -4.37
C ALA A 40 11.21 -12.55 -3.10
N ASP A 41 11.75 -11.37 -2.79
CA ASP A 41 12.40 -11.13 -1.51
C ASP A 41 11.36 -11.15 -0.38
N ARG A 42 11.59 -11.99 0.62
CA ARG A 42 10.68 -12.24 1.74
C ARG A 42 11.10 -11.57 3.04
N TRP A 43 12.09 -10.68 3.03
CA TRP A 43 12.61 -10.06 4.25
C TRP A 43 11.54 -9.41 5.13
N ARG A 44 10.48 -8.88 4.50
CA ARG A 44 9.35 -8.27 5.22
C ARG A 44 8.51 -9.28 5.98
N LEU A 45 8.62 -10.55 5.66
CA LEU A 45 7.90 -11.64 6.32
C LEU A 45 8.77 -12.41 7.33
N ALA A 46 10.06 -12.01 7.48
CA ALA A 46 10.99 -12.66 8.39
C ALA A 46 10.42 -12.76 9.81
N GLY A 47 10.48 -13.96 10.39
CA GLY A 47 9.98 -14.29 11.73
C GLY A 47 8.48 -14.61 11.83
N ILE A 48 7.77 -14.65 10.69
CA ILE A 48 6.37 -15.14 10.63
C ILE A 48 6.18 -16.20 9.53
N GLU A 49 7.23 -16.61 8.83
CA GLU A 49 7.13 -17.50 7.66
C GLU A 49 6.41 -18.80 7.99
N GLU A 50 6.66 -19.37 9.17
CA GLU A 50 6.04 -20.62 9.62
C GLU A 50 4.53 -20.50 9.90
N LYS A 51 4.03 -19.27 10.02
CA LYS A 51 2.61 -18.96 10.21
C LYS A 51 1.88 -18.70 8.91
N LEU A 52 2.57 -18.77 7.76
CA LEU A 52 2.04 -18.46 6.45
C LEU A 52 2.11 -19.67 5.52
N HIS A 53 1.06 -19.88 4.74
CA HIS A 53 1.03 -20.88 3.69
C HIS A 53 1.47 -20.25 2.36
N PHE A 54 2.69 -20.55 1.92
CA PHE A 54 3.24 -19.98 0.68
C PHE A 54 2.81 -20.78 -0.55
N HIS A 55 2.29 -20.07 -1.54
CA HIS A 55 1.99 -20.59 -2.88
C HIS A 55 2.88 -19.89 -3.91
N THR A 56 3.71 -20.67 -4.59
CA THR A 56 4.55 -20.13 -5.65
C THR A 56 3.75 -19.98 -6.93
N GLY A 57 3.67 -18.74 -7.43
CA GLY A 57 2.94 -18.39 -8.64
C GLY A 57 3.06 -16.92 -9.00
N ASP A 58 2.63 -16.59 -10.22
CA ASP A 58 2.57 -15.24 -10.75
C ASP A 58 1.13 -14.93 -11.17
N LEU A 59 0.67 -13.70 -10.92
CA LEU A 59 -0.67 -13.25 -11.34
C LEU A 59 -0.89 -13.34 -12.85
N ARG A 60 0.19 -13.27 -13.63
CA ARG A 60 0.16 -13.36 -15.10
C ARG A 60 -0.07 -14.78 -15.60
N ASP A 61 0.20 -15.79 -14.79
CA ASP A 61 -0.08 -17.20 -15.07
C ASP A 61 -1.50 -17.55 -14.60
N ALA A 62 -2.46 -17.42 -15.52
CA ALA A 62 -3.87 -17.59 -15.22
C ALA A 62 -4.23 -19.02 -14.78
N GLU A 63 -3.58 -20.04 -15.36
CA GLU A 63 -3.88 -21.45 -15.04
C GLU A 63 -3.34 -21.79 -13.65
N ARG A 64 -2.09 -21.48 -13.41
CA ARG A 64 -1.47 -21.70 -12.10
C ARG A 64 -2.20 -20.97 -10.98
N LEU A 65 -2.58 -19.70 -11.22
CA LEU A 65 -3.33 -18.90 -10.25
C LEU A 65 -4.70 -19.52 -9.93
N ARG A 66 -5.42 -19.97 -10.97
CA ARG A 66 -6.71 -20.67 -10.82
C ARG A 66 -6.58 -21.91 -9.95
N ASP A 67 -5.57 -22.76 -10.23
CA ASP A 67 -5.35 -23.98 -9.49
C ASP A 67 -5.02 -23.70 -8.03
N ILE A 68 -4.21 -22.67 -7.74
CA ILE A 68 -3.89 -22.23 -6.39
C ILE A 68 -5.17 -21.76 -5.67
N VAL A 69 -5.95 -20.87 -6.28
CA VAL A 69 -7.16 -20.30 -5.67
C VAL A 69 -8.19 -21.39 -5.38
N ARG A 70 -8.37 -22.35 -6.29
CA ARG A 70 -9.24 -23.51 -6.06
C ARG A 70 -8.76 -24.39 -4.91
N ALA A 71 -7.46 -24.69 -4.86
CA ALA A 71 -6.89 -25.53 -3.81
C ALA A 71 -6.97 -24.86 -2.42
N VAL A 72 -6.81 -23.54 -2.38
CA VAL A 72 -6.94 -22.75 -1.15
C VAL A 72 -8.40 -22.62 -0.73
N GLY A 73 -9.32 -22.35 -1.66
CA GLY A 73 -10.72 -22.04 -1.35
C GLY A 73 -10.86 -20.86 -0.39
N PRO A 74 -10.27 -19.67 -0.69
CA PRO A 74 -10.26 -18.56 0.24
C PRO A 74 -11.65 -17.98 0.49
N THR A 75 -11.91 -17.55 1.72
CA THR A 75 -13.13 -16.82 2.06
C THR A 75 -12.94 -15.32 1.99
N ILE A 76 -11.71 -14.85 2.24
CA ILE A 76 -11.33 -13.43 2.14
C ILE A 76 -10.10 -13.29 1.24
N ILE A 77 -10.16 -12.42 0.25
CA ILE A 77 -9.08 -12.19 -0.70
C ILE A 77 -8.61 -10.74 -0.61
N TYR A 78 -7.30 -10.57 -0.38
CA TYR A 78 -6.64 -9.26 -0.43
C TYR A 78 -5.73 -9.18 -1.65
N HIS A 79 -6.03 -8.24 -2.55
CA HIS A 79 -5.24 -8.01 -3.75
C HIS A 79 -4.38 -6.75 -3.60
N LEU A 80 -3.12 -6.95 -3.13
CA LEU A 80 -2.14 -5.89 -2.91
C LEU A 80 -0.93 -5.99 -3.85
N ALA A 81 -0.88 -7.02 -4.70
CA ALA A 81 0.19 -7.14 -5.68
C ALA A 81 0.12 -6.00 -6.71
N VAL A 82 1.30 -5.45 -7.02
CA VAL A 82 1.47 -4.32 -7.93
C VAL A 82 2.85 -4.32 -8.56
N HIS A 83 2.98 -3.72 -9.75
CA HIS A 83 4.23 -3.31 -10.38
C HIS A 83 4.13 -1.84 -10.80
N GLY A 84 5.25 -1.12 -10.84
CA GLY A 84 5.27 0.30 -11.21
C GLY A 84 5.02 1.27 -10.05
N ALA A 85 4.94 0.77 -8.81
CA ALA A 85 4.79 1.62 -7.63
C ALA A 85 6.05 2.40 -7.25
N TYR A 86 7.20 1.99 -7.78
CA TYR A 86 8.49 2.62 -7.53
C TYR A 86 9.02 3.32 -8.77
N PRO A 87 9.77 4.44 -8.62
CA PRO A 87 10.26 5.23 -9.76
C PRO A 87 11.10 4.46 -10.77
N GLN A 88 11.82 3.43 -10.32
CA GLN A 88 12.66 2.56 -11.16
C GLN A 88 11.84 1.53 -11.97
N GLU A 89 10.59 1.29 -11.62
CA GLU A 89 9.71 0.34 -12.30
C GLU A 89 8.99 1.04 -13.46
N THR A 90 9.70 1.26 -14.56
CA THR A 90 9.21 2.04 -15.71
C THR A 90 8.72 1.19 -16.88
N ASP A 91 8.83 -0.14 -16.79
CA ASP A 91 8.37 -1.08 -17.82
C ASP A 91 6.84 -1.08 -17.91
N ALA A 92 6.31 -0.34 -18.88
CA ALA A 92 4.88 -0.17 -19.09
C ALA A 92 4.15 -1.49 -19.39
N ASP A 93 4.77 -2.37 -20.19
CA ASP A 93 4.16 -3.67 -20.53
C ASP A 93 4.03 -4.53 -19.27
N ARG A 94 5.06 -4.56 -18.46
CA ARG A 94 5.05 -5.29 -17.21
C ARG A 94 4.04 -4.73 -16.21
N ILE A 95 3.89 -3.41 -16.16
CA ILE A 95 2.85 -2.74 -15.34
C ILE A 95 1.46 -3.21 -15.79
N ILE A 96 1.15 -3.10 -17.07
CA ILE A 96 -0.17 -3.49 -17.61
C ILE A 96 -0.42 -5.00 -17.42
N LEU A 97 0.55 -5.84 -17.75
CA LEU A 97 0.41 -7.29 -17.59
C LEU A 97 0.22 -7.72 -16.13
N THR A 98 0.92 -7.08 -15.20
CA THR A 98 0.81 -7.44 -13.79
C THR A 98 -0.46 -6.87 -13.16
N ASP A 99 -0.69 -5.56 -13.33
CA ASP A 99 -1.73 -4.87 -12.57
C ASP A 99 -3.10 -5.01 -13.21
N VAL A 100 -3.21 -5.02 -14.55
CA VAL A 100 -4.50 -5.14 -15.23
C VAL A 100 -4.83 -6.59 -15.54
N VAL A 101 -3.96 -7.27 -16.30
CA VAL A 101 -4.21 -8.66 -16.71
C VAL A 101 -4.12 -9.60 -15.50
N GLY A 102 -3.17 -9.38 -14.59
CA GLY A 102 -3.05 -10.14 -13.34
C GLY A 102 -4.28 -10.00 -12.44
N THR A 103 -4.83 -8.78 -12.30
CA THR A 103 -6.09 -8.55 -11.59
C THR A 103 -7.25 -9.29 -12.24
N TRP A 104 -7.36 -9.21 -13.58
CA TRP A 104 -8.38 -9.94 -14.32
C TRP A 104 -8.27 -11.46 -14.12
N ASN A 105 -7.06 -12.01 -14.12
CA ASN A 105 -6.84 -13.42 -13.86
C ASN A 105 -7.28 -13.82 -12.43
N LEU A 106 -6.96 -12.97 -11.43
CA LEU A 106 -7.40 -13.19 -10.06
C LEU A 106 -8.93 -13.17 -9.93
N LEU A 107 -9.59 -12.20 -10.55
CA LEU A 107 -11.06 -12.13 -10.56
C LEU A 107 -11.71 -13.35 -11.23
N LYS A 108 -11.12 -13.86 -12.31
CA LYS A 108 -11.58 -15.11 -12.94
C LYS A 108 -11.40 -16.31 -12.01
N ALA A 109 -10.24 -16.44 -11.40
CA ALA A 109 -9.95 -17.54 -10.49
C ALA A 109 -10.85 -17.50 -9.26
N SER A 110 -11.07 -16.32 -8.69
CA SER A 110 -11.93 -16.15 -7.52
C SER A 110 -13.42 -16.39 -7.80
N ALA A 111 -13.88 -16.26 -9.05
CA ALA A 111 -15.25 -16.58 -9.42
C ALA A 111 -15.61 -18.07 -9.26
N GLU A 112 -14.59 -18.93 -9.19
CA GLU A 112 -14.77 -20.38 -9.07
C GLU A 112 -14.82 -20.86 -7.60
N VAL A 113 -14.69 -19.94 -6.64
CA VAL A 113 -14.76 -20.23 -5.20
C VAL A 113 -15.79 -19.33 -4.53
N ASP A 114 -16.27 -19.76 -3.37
CA ASP A 114 -17.27 -19.01 -2.60
C ASP A 114 -16.59 -18.08 -1.60
N TYR A 115 -16.05 -16.93 -2.08
CA TYR A 115 -15.47 -15.91 -1.21
C TYR A 115 -16.54 -14.92 -0.70
N LYS A 116 -16.34 -14.46 0.53
CA LYS A 116 -17.21 -13.49 1.22
C LYS A 116 -16.80 -12.03 0.92
N LEU A 117 -15.54 -11.80 0.58
CA LEU A 117 -14.99 -10.46 0.32
C LEU A 117 -13.70 -10.54 -0.50
N LEU A 118 -13.60 -9.68 -1.51
CA LEU A 118 -12.35 -9.36 -2.19
C LEU A 118 -12.05 -7.87 -2.01
N VAL A 119 -10.89 -7.55 -1.44
CA VAL A 119 -10.40 -6.19 -1.28
C VAL A 119 -9.27 -5.95 -2.27
N ASN A 120 -9.50 -5.04 -3.20
CA ASN A 120 -8.50 -4.53 -4.11
C ASN A 120 -7.84 -3.27 -3.53
N THR A 121 -6.56 -3.04 -3.81
CA THR A 121 -5.89 -1.78 -3.45
C THR A 121 -5.72 -0.89 -4.67
N GLY A 122 -6.42 0.24 -4.66
CA GLY A 122 -6.24 1.37 -5.56
C GLY A 122 -5.16 2.33 -5.07
N SER A 123 -5.04 3.46 -5.74
CA SER A 123 -4.06 4.50 -5.43
C SER A 123 -4.64 5.90 -5.62
N SER A 124 -4.28 6.84 -4.75
CA SER A 124 -4.60 8.26 -4.96
C SER A 124 -4.05 8.83 -6.27
N SER A 125 -3.03 8.18 -6.87
CA SER A 125 -2.50 8.53 -8.18
C SER A 125 -3.54 8.44 -9.31
N GLU A 126 -4.62 7.68 -9.11
CA GLU A 126 -5.74 7.58 -10.06
C GLU A 126 -6.43 8.92 -10.30
N TYR A 127 -6.48 9.79 -9.28
CA TYR A 127 -7.11 11.12 -9.38
C TYR A 127 -6.30 12.11 -10.22
N GLY A 128 -4.97 11.95 -10.30
CA GLY A 128 -4.11 13.01 -10.82
C GLY A 128 -4.06 14.22 -9.88
N VAL A 129 -3.81 15.42 -10.42
CA VAL A 129 -3.72 16.66 -9.65
C VAL A 129 -5.11 17.26 -9.47
N LYS A 130 -5.46 17.59 -8.24
CA LYS A 130 -6.71 18.26 -7.88
C LYS A 130 -6.43 19.52 -7.05
N SER A 131 -7.33 20.48 -7.11
CA SER A 131 -7.28 21.73 -6.33
C SER A 131 -8.10 21.66 -5.02
N HIS A 132 -8.54 20.47 -4.63
CA HIS A 132 -9.39 20.22 -3.46
C HIS A 132 -9.11 18.83 -2.89
N ALA A 133 -9.65 18.53 -1.72
CA ALA A 133 -9.63 17.18 -1.14
C ALA A 133 -10.32 16.20 -2.09
N MET A 134 -9.60 15.16 -2.49
CA MET A 134 -10.01 14.17 -3.50
C MET A 134 -11.15 13.32 -2.97
N ARG A 135 -12.23 13.21 -3.75
CA ARG A 135 -13.42 12.40 -3.47
C ARG A 135 -13.50 11.23 -4.40
N GLU A 136 -14.13 10.15 -3.96
CA GLU A 136 -14.29 8.94 -4.77
C GLU A 136 -15.13 9.18 -6.04
N THR A 137 -15.88 10.27 -6.08
CA THR A 137 -16.69 10.71 -7.24
C THR A 137 -15.94 11.62 -8.21
N ASP A 138 -14.71 12.03 -7.90
CA ASP A 138 -13.92 12.88 -8.77
C ASP A 138 -13.50 12.14 -10.05
N ALA A 139 -13.39 12.87 -11.14
CA ALA A 139 -12.85 12.34 -12.39
C ALA A 139 -11.42 11.82 -12.20
N LEU A 140 -11.15 10.66 -12.79
CA LEU A 140 -9.81 10.05 -12.78
C LEU A 140 -8.96 10.69 -13.89
N GLU A 141 -7.78 11.20 -13.52
CA GLU A 141 -6.86 11.90 -14.43
C GLU A 141 -5.43 11.35 -14.27
N PRO A 142 -5.23 10.05 -14.55
CA PRO A 142 -3.94 9.38 -14.31
C PRO A 142 -2.81 10.01 -15.11
N ARG A 143 -1.62 10.19 -14.49
CA ARG A 143 -0.46 10.84 -15.10
C ARG A 143 0.77 9.93 -15.21
N SER A 144 0.56 8.62 -15.09
CA SER A 144 1.60 7.61 -15.29
C SER A 144 0.98 6.29 -15.71
N TYR A 145 1.77 5.38 -16.32
CA TYR A 145 1.29 4.03 -16.63
C TYR A 145 0.80 3.28 -15.38
N TYR A 146 1.49 3.45 -14.25
CA TYR A 146 1.02 2.94 -12.97
C TYR A 146 -0.36 3.46 -12.60
N ALA A 147 -0.59 4.76 -12.68
CA ALA A 147 -1.88 5.35 -12.37
C ALA A 147 -2.98 4.89 -13.34
N VAL A 148 -2.67 4.76 -14.64
CA VAL A 148 -3.60 4.20 -15.65
C VAL A 148 -3.96 2.75 -15.29
N ALA A 149 -2.98 1.93 -14.94
CA ALA A 149 -3.22 0.54 -14.56
C ALA A 149 -4.06 0.45 -13.28
N LYS A 150 -3.84 1.34 -12.30
CA LYS A 150 -4.66 1.41 -11.07
C LYS A 150 -6.10 1.84 -11.35
N CYS A 151 -6.32 2.80 -12.26
CA CYS A 151 -7.67 3.13 -12.74
C CYS A 151 -8.37 1.91 -13.37
N ALA A 152 -7.68 1.22 -14.29
CA ALA A 152 -8.23 0.03 -14.95
C ALA A 152 -8.55 -1.08 -13.94
N GLN A 153 -7.67 -1.33 -12.99
CA GLN A 153 -7.84 -2.29 -11.91
C GLN A 153 -9.09 -1.97 -11.06
N THR A 154 -9.24 -0.71 -10.63
CA THR A 154 -10.40 -0.24 -9.86
C THR A 154 -11.71 -0.41 -10.66
N LEU A 155 -11.72 -0.03 -11.94
CA LEU A 155 -12.89 -0.13 -12.81
C LEU A 155 -13.31 -1.59 -13.07
N VAL A 156 -12.33 -2.47 -13.34
CA VAL A 156 -12.62 -3.90 -13.56
C VAL A 156 -13.17 -4.55 -12.29
N CYS A 157 -12.62 -4.25 -11.12
CA CYS A 157 -13.13 -4.73 -9.83
C CYS A 157 -14.55 -4.24 -9.57
N GLY A 158 -14.82 -2.95 -9.79
CA GLY A 158 -16.15 -2.36 -9.62
C GLY A 158 -17.20 -2.96 -10.55
N TYR A 159 -16.88 -3.11 -11.84
CA TYR A 159 -17.77 -3.75 -12.81
C TYR A 159 -18.07 -5.21 -12.41
N ARG A 160 -17.04 -5.95 -12.02
CA ARG A 160 -17.19 -7.36 -11.62
C ARG A 160 -18.12 -7.53 -10.41
N ALA A 161 -17.95 -6.65 -9.41
CA ALA A 161 -18.79 -6.64 -8.22
C ALA A 161 -20.28 -6.48 -8.57
N MET A 162 -20.58 -5.51 -9.45
CA MET A 162 -21.96 -5.25 -9.88
C MET A 162 -22.54 -6.37 -10.74
N ALA A 163 -21.76 -6.90 -11.68
CA ALA A 163 -22.22 -7.92 -12.62
C ALA A 163 -22.50 -9.27 -11.93
N GLU A 164 -21.78 -9.61 -10.88
CA GLU A 164 -21.88 -10.88 -10.19
C GLU A 164 -22.53 -10.80 -8.81
N HIS A 165 -22.92 -9.59 -8.37
CA HIS A 165 -23.44 -9.34 -7.03
C HIS A 165 -22.53 -9.92 -5.93
N ARG A 166 -21.21 -9.67 -6.07
CA ARG A 166 -20.21 -10.11 -5.08
C ARG A 166 -19.51 -8.91 -4.42
N PRO A 167 -19.15 -9.00 -3.14
CA PRO A 167 -18.48 -7.90 -2.44
C PRO A 167 -16.99 -7.83 -2.86
N VAL A 168 -16.75 -7.10 -3.95
CA VAL A 168 -15.42 -6.70 -4.41
C VAL A 168 -15.32 -5.19 -4.25
N ASN A 169 -14.42 -4.71 -3.39
CA ASN A 169 -14.29 -3.28 -3.09
C ASN A 169 -12.84 -2.81 -3.23
N THR A 170 -12.63 -1.53 -3.50
CA THR A 170 -11.30 -0.94 -3.66
C THR A 170 -10.99 0.02 -2.52
N LEU A 171 -9.88 -0.19 -1.83
CA LEU A 171 -9.29 0.76 -0.91
C LEU A 171 -8.24 1.59 -1.67
N ARG A 172 -8.55 2.85 -1.97
CA ARG A 172 -7.68 3.77 -2.68
C ARG A 172 -6.72 4.43 -1.69
N LEU A 173 -5.49 3.89 -1.63
CA LEU A 173 -4.51 4.29 -0.64
C LEU A 173 -3.87 5.63 -1.01
N PHE A 174 -3.71 6.50 -0.01
CA PHE A 174 -2.92 7.72 -0.10
C PHE A 174 -1.45 7.43 0.25
N SER A 175 -0.68 8.40 0.73
CA SER A 175 0.76 8.20 0.95
C SER A 175 1.00 7.38 2.22
N VAL A 176 0.97 6.05 2.08
CA VAL A 176 1.22 5.13 3.21
C VAL A 176 2.68 5.18 3.60
N TYR A 177 2.96 5.26 4.92
CA TYR A 177 4.30 5.21 5.48
C TYR A 177 4.34 4.40 6.78
N GLY A 178 5.54 3.95 7.17
CA GLY A 178 5.73 3.25 8.45
C GLY A 178 6.77 2.12 8.40
N PRO A 179 6.76 1.24 9.42
CA PRO A 179 7.57 0.03 9.46
C PRO A 179 7.44 -0.82 8.20
N TYR A 180 8.57 -1.38 7.73
CA TYR A 180 8.65 -2.22 6.52
C TYR A 180 8.46 -1.49 5.19
N GLU A 181 8.32 -0.16 5.17
CA GLU A 181 8.30 0.60 3.92
C GLU A 181 9.62 0.40 3.15
N GLU A 182 9.58 0.64 1.83
CA GLU A 182 10.77 0.55 0.98
C GLU A 182 11.80 1.60 1.40
N PRO A 183 13.03 1.20 1.70
CA PRO A 183 14.08 2.09 2.23
C PRO A 183 14.38 3.31 1.39
N SER A 184 14.23 3.18 0.06
CA SER A 184 14.45 4.27 -0.90
C SER A 184 13.30 5.30 -0.95
N ARG A 185 12.21 5.07 -0.22
CA ARG A 185 11.07 6.01 -0.16
C ARG A 185 11.39 7.18 0.76
N PHE A 186 10.64 8.25 0.58
CA PHE A 186 10.91 9.53 1.23
C PHE A 186 10.98 9.43 2.78
N VAL A 187 9.96 8.88 3.43
CA VAL A 187 9.91 8.84 4.90
C VAL A 187 11.03 7.98 5.49
N PRO A 188 11.27 6.73 5.03
CA PRO A 188 12.42 5.96 5.48
C PRO A 188 13.77 6.65 5.25
N THR A 189 13.98 7.25 4.07
CA THR A 189 15.23 7.96 3.76
C THR A 189 15.47 9.12 4.72
N VAL A 190 14.44 9.92 5.01
CA VAL A 190 14.55 11.04 5.98
C VAL A 190 14.92 10.51 7.37
N ILE A 191 14.25 9.45 7.84
CA ILE A 191 14.53 8.85 9.14
C ILE A 191 15.96 8.31 9.21
N GLU A 192 16.41 7.54 8.20
CA GLU A 192 17.77 6.98 8.16
C GLU A 192 18.84 8.06 8.19
N ARG A 193 18.71 9.09 7.37
CA ARG A 193 19.68 10.20 7.35
C ARG A 193 19.69 10.98 8.68
N CYS A 194 18.53 11.23 9.27
CA CYS A 194 18.45 11.85 10.58
C CYS A 194 19.14 11.00 11.67
N LEU A 195 18.91 9.69 11.69
CA LEU A 195 19.56 8.77 12.63
C LEU A 195 21.08 8.70 12.44
N ALA A 196 21.54 8.80 11.20
CA ALA A 196 22.97 8.80 10.85
C ALA A 196 23.64 10.18 11.00
N GLY A 197 22.88 11.25 11.29
CA GLY A 197 23.40 12.62 11.34
C GLY A 197 23.88 13.16 9.98
N GLN A 198 23.32 12.63 8.88
CA GLN A 198 23.65 12.99 7.50
C GLN A 198 22.73 14.07 6.96
N ASP A 199 23.28 14.98 6.16
CA ASP A 199 22.51 16.05 5.53
C ASP A 199 21.44 15.51 4.59
N LEU A 200 20.33 16.24 4.46
CA LEU A 200 19.14 15.89 3.70
C LEU A 200 19.03 16.76 2.44
N ASP A 201 18.95 16.14 1.28
CA ASP A 201 18.51 16.78 0.05
C ASP A 201 17.02 16.48 -0.17
N THR A 202 16.22 17.51 -0.50
CA THR A 202 14.76 17.36 -0.62
C THR A 202 14.22 18.13 -1.82
N VAL A 203 13.01 17.76 -2.25
CA VAL A 203 12.16 18.59 -3.12
C VAL A 203 11.70 19.87 -2.37
N PRO A 204 11.01 20.82 -3.02
CA PRO A 204 10.49 22.00 -2.34
C PRO A 204 9.72 21.65 -1.07
N PRO A 205 9.93 22.39 0.02
CA PRO A 205 9.37 22.04 1.34
C PRO A 205 7.84 22.10 1.41
N GLU A 206 7.20 22.84 0.53
CA GLU A 206 5.74 22.99 0.44
C GLU A 206 5.06 21.84 -0.31
N THR A 207 5.83 20.96 -0.99
CA THR A 207 5.29 19.76 -1.63
C THR A 207 4.46 18.96 -0.61
N ALA A 208 3.18 18.77 -0.90
CA ALA A 208 2.22 18.21 0.05
C ALA A 208 1.79 16.80 -0.30
N ARG A 209 1.47 16.03 0.75
CA ARG A 209 0.85 14.70 0.66
C ARG A 209 -0.09 14.50 1.85
N ASP A 210 -1.05 13.60 1.67
CA ASP A 210 -1.79 13.00 2.77
C ASP A 210 -1.04 11.73 3.20
N PHE A 211 -0.24 11.86 4.27
CA PHE A 211 0.52 10.76 4.83
C PHE A 211 -0.35 9.97 5.81
N VAL A 212 -0.57 8.69 5.54
CA VAL A 212 -1.34 7.79 6.40
C VAL A 212 -0.44 6.69 6.97
N TYR A 213 -0.52 6.47 8.28
CA TYR A 213 0.32 5.47 8.96
C TYR A 213 -0.14 4.06 8.62
N ILE A 214 0.81 3.14 8.46
CA ILE A 214 0.54 1.77 7.99
C ILE A 214 -0.46 1.03 8.86
N ASP A 215 -0.40 1.12 10.20
CA ASP A 215 -1.35 0.39 11.04
C ASP A 215 -2.79 0.87 10.84
N ASP A 216 -2.99 2.17 10.57
CA ASP A 216 -4.32 2.71 10.27
C ASP A 216 -4.86 2.14 8.94
N VAL A 217 -3.98 1.96 7.95
CA VAL A 217 -4.34 1.31 6.67
C VAL A 217 -4.70 -0.16 6.88
N ILE A 218 -3.93 -0.88 7.71
CA ILE A 218 -4.25 -2.27 8.05
C ILE A 218 -5.58 -2.36 8.78
N ASP A 219 -5.88 -1.42 9.69
CA ASP A 219 -7.18 -1.36 10.36
C ASP A 219 -8.33 -1.13 9.38
N ALA A 220 -8.13 -0.33 8.31
CA ALA A 220 -9.12 -0.21 7.23
C ALA A 220 -9.33 -1.53 6.48
N CYS A 221 -8.26 -2.25 6.16
CA CYS A 221 -8.35 -3.57 5.53
C CYS A 221 -9.15 -4.55 6.40
N LEU A 222 -9.02 -4.46 7.71
CA LEU A 222 -9.67 -5.36 8.67
C LEU A 222 -11.12 -4.98 9.02
N LYS A 223 -11.69 -3.96 8.37
CA LYS A 223 -13.13 -3.65 8.43
C LYS A 223 -13.96 -4.62 7.57
N ILE A 224 -13.75 -5.92 7.77
CA ILE A 224 -14.30 -6.96 6.92
C ILE A 224 -15.84 -6.99 6.98
N ASP A 225 -16.41 -6.81 8.18
CA ASP A 225 -17.86 -6.81 8.35
C ASP A 225 -18.52 -5.67 7.58
N GLU A 226 -17.95 -4.47 7.64
CA GLU A 226 -18.47 -3.32 6.90
C GLU A 226 -18.20 -3.43 5.39
N LEU A 227 -17.01 -3.92 5.01
CA LEU A 227 -16.62 -4.08 3.61
C LEU A 227 -17.44 -5.16 2.90
N SER A 228 -17.79 -6.27 3.56
CA SER A 228 -18.59 -7.35 2.98
C SER A 228 -20.03 -6.93 2.66
N LEU A 229 -20.49 -5.81 3.22
CA LEU A 229 -21.79 -5.21 2.92
C LEU A 229 -21.78 -4.26 1.71
N GLN A 230 -20.59 -4.03 1.12
CA GLN A 230 -20.41 -3.10 0.01
C GLN A 230 -20.11 -3.86 -1.28
N TYR A 231 -20.56 -3.34 -2.41
CA TYR A 231 -20.43 -3.98 -3.73
C TYR A 231 -19.93 -2.97 -4.76
N GLY A 232 -18.71 -3.16 -5.23
CA GLY A 232 -18.08 -2.29 -6.25
C GLY A 232 -17.71 -0.90 -5.75
N GLU A 233 -17.66 -0.73 -4.43
CA GLU A 233 -17.38 0.57 -3.82
C GLU A 233 -15.89 0.87 -3.76
N VAL A 234 -15.56 2.15 -3.89
CA VAL A 234 -14.21 2.68 -3.69
C VAL A 234 -14.21 3.52 -2.42
N PHE A 235 -13.16 3.37 -1.61
CA PHE A 235 -12.96 4.13 -0.37
C PHE A 235 -11.59 4.78 -0.36
N ASN A 236 -11.54 6.07 -0.15
CA ASN A 236 -10.29 6.77 0.12
C ASN A 236 -9.76 6.41 1.51
N ILE A 237 -8.51 5.94 1.55
CA ILE A 237 -7.80 5.58 2.77
C ILE A 237 -6.59 6.51 2.91
N GLY A 238 -6.81 7.59 3.60
CA GLY A 238 -5.85 8.65 3.93
C GLY A 238 -6.03 9.11 5.37
N SER A 239 -5.18 10.01 5.82
CA SER A 239 -5.35 10.63 7.14
C SER A 239 -6.45 11.70 7.15
N GLY A 240 -6.76 12.27 5.99
CA GLY A 240 -7.62 13.45 5.85
C GLY A 240 -6.94 14.72 6.35
N VAL A 241 -5.63 14.67 6.57
CA VAL A 241 -4.80 15.81 6.99
C VAL A 241 -3.64 15.98 6.02
N GLN A 242 -3.56 17.13 5.39
CA GLN A 242 -2.45 17.46 4.52
C GLN A 242 -1.20 17.74 5.35
N SER A 243 -0.06 17.16 4.95
CA SER A 243 1.25 17.44 5.51
C SER A 243 2.26 17.69 4.41
N THR A 244 3.22 18.58 4.67
CA THR A 244 4.26 18.95 3.72
C THR A 244 5.52 18.11 3.92
N VAL A 245 6.44 18.16 2.94
CA VAL A 245 7.80 17.62 3.08
C VAL A 245 8.49 18.22 4.29
N ARG A 246 8.31 19.52 4.54
CA ARG A 246 8.82 20.23 5.73
C ARG A 246 8.32 19.61 7.04
N ASP A 247 7.04 19.25 7.13
CA ASP A 247 6.46 18.68 8.35
C ASP A 247 7.04 17.31 8.67
N VAL A 248 7.25 16.46 7.66
CA VAL A 248 7.90 15.15 7.82
C VAL A 248 9.34 15.31 8.29
N VAL A 249 10.12 16.16 7.63
CA VAL A 249 11.53 16.39 7.97
C VAL A 249 11.64 16.95 9.38
N ARG A 250 10.82 17.95 9.74
CA ARG A 250 10.82 18.53 11.08
C ARG A 250 10.51 17.49 12.15
N ALA A 251 9.45 16.69 11.94
CA ALA A 251 9.09 15.61 12.88
C ALA A 251 10.24 14.61 13.05
N ALA A 252 10.94 14.23 11.98
CA ALA A 252 12.07 13.32 12.06
C ALA A 252 13.27 13.92 12.79
N LEU A 253 13.63 15.19 12.51
CA LEU A 253 14.71 15.88 13.20
C LEU A 253 14.44 16.00 14.71
N GLU A 254 13.23 16.43 15.08
CA GLU A 254 12.82 16.57 16.49
C GLU A 254 12.85 15.21 17.22
N GLN A 255 12.30 14.15 16.63
CA GLN A 255 12.22 12.82 17.26
C GLN A 255 13.56 12.09 17.35
N THR A 256 14.50 12.39 16.45
CA THR A 256 15.85 11.79 16.48
C THR A 256 16.84 12.62 17.28
N GLY A 257 16.58 13.90 17.50
CA GLY A 257 17.53 14.89 18.03
C GLY A 257 18.65 15.23 17.03
N SER A 258 18.45 14.93 15.74
CA SER A 258 19.44 15.18 14.69
C SER A 258 19.66 16.65 14.42
N LYS A 259 20.92 17.03 14.17
CA LYS A 259 21.34 18.36 13.73
C LYS A 259 21.70 18.41 12.25
N ALA A 260 21.25 17.42 11.47
CA ALA A 260 21.48 17.34 10.03
C ALA A 260 20.95 18.61 9.33
N LYS A 261 21.71 19.11 8.37
CA LYS A 261 21.27 20.23 7.54
C LYS A 261 20.28 19.74 6.49
N VAL A 262 19.34 20.60 6.14
CA VAL A 262 18.34 20.30 5.11
C VAL A 262 18.53 21.26 3.93
N ASN A 263 18.85 20.70 2.78
CA ASN A 263 19.00 21.40 1.53
C ASN A 263 17.66 21.38 0.79
N TRP A 264 16.80 22.36 1.09
CA TRP A 264 15.46 22.46 0.54
C TRP A 264 15.49 22.76 -0.96
N GLY A 265 14.72 22.01 -1.76
CA GLY A 265 14.62 22.23 -3.19
C GLY A 265 15.89 21.89 -3.98
N SER A 266 16.87 21.21 -3.35
CA SER A 266 18.07 20.74 -4.05
C SER A 266 17.80 19.63 -5.04
N MET A 267 16.68 18.94 -4.85
CA MET A 267 16.20 17.90 -5.77
C MET A 267 15.11 18.45 -6.70
N PRO A 268 15.11 18.04 -7.98
CA PRO A 268 14.06 18.46 -8.90
C PRO A 268 12.70 17.93 -8.45
N GLY A 269 11.70 18.81 -8.47
CA GLY A 269 10.31 18.40 -8.30
C GLY A 269 9.84 17.51 -9.46
N ARG A 270 8.86 16.67 -9.21
CA ARG A 270 8.22 15.82 -10.23
C ARG A 270 7.07 16.55 -10.89
N ALA A 271 6.69 16.14 -12.12
CA ALA A 271 5.60 16.76 -12.87
C ALA A 271 4.22 16.67 -12.16
N TRP A 272 4.10 15.77 -11.17
CA TRP A 272 2.88 15.60 -10.37
C TRP A 272 3.02 16.11 -8.93
N ASP A 273 4.14 16.76 -8.59
CA ASP A 273 4.26 17.41 -7.29
C ASP A 273 3.31 18.61 -7.24
N THR A 274 2.60 18.70 -6.14
CA THR A 274 1.53 19.68 -5.93
C THR A 274 1.54 20.11 -4.46
N ASP A 275 1.00 21.26 -4.20
CA ASP A 275 0.74 21.81 -2.86
C ASP A 275 -0.62 21.34 -2.27
N ILE A 276 -1.43 20.60 -3.05
CA ILE A 276 -2.66 19.97 -2.57
C ILE A 276 -2.68 18.49 -2.96
N TRP A 277 -2.57 17.62 -1.95
CA TRP A 277 -2.75 16.19 -2.09
C TRP A 277 -3.39 15.63 -0.82
N LEU A 278 -4.72 15.60 -0.80
CA LEU A 278 -5.52 15.37 0.39
C LEU A 278 -6.70 14.44 0.09
N ALA A 279 -6.98 13.50 0.99
CA ALA A 279 -8.14 12.63 0.91
C ALA A 279 -9.36 13.26 1.55
N ASP A 280 -10.51 13.20 0.89
CA ASP A 280 -11.79 13.25 1.57
C ASP A 280 -12.15 11.83 2.04
N CYS A 281 -12.04 11.56 3.34
CA CYS A 281 -12.32 10.27 3.96
C CYS A 281 -13.75 10.14 4.50
N SER A 282 -14.65 11.04 4.14
CA SER A 282 -16.04 11.08 4.66
C SER A 282 -16.80 9.79 4.39
N LYS A 283 -16.59 9.16 3.24
CA LYS A 283 -17.23 7.90 2.86
C LYS A 283 -16.74 6.74 3.72
N ALA A 284 -15.43 6.60 3.91
CA ALA A 284 -14.85 5.57 4.77
C ALA A 284 -15.33 5.72 6.23
N ARG A 285 -15.38 6.96 6.74
CA ARG A 285 -15.91 7.24 8.08
C ARG A 285 -17.36 6.82 8.23
N ARG A 286 -18.20 7.13 7.23
CA ARG A 286 -19.63 6.84 7.28
C ARG A 286 -19.93 5.35 7.14
N LEU A 287 -19.35 4.68 6.14
CA LEU A 287 -19.71 3.31 5.76
C LEU A 287 -18.82 2.26 6.42
N LEU A 288 -17.52 2.50 6.57
CA LEU A 288 -16.60 1.57 7.22
C LEU A 288 -16.40 1.84 8.72
N LYS A 289 -16.98 2.92 9.26
CA LYS A 289 -16.72 3.35 10.64
C LYS A 289 -15.22 3.48 10.93
N TRP A 290 -14.48 3.93 9.93
CA TRP A 290 -13.03 4.02 9.96
C TRP A 290 -12.55 5.47 9.82
N MET A 291 -11.50 5.78 10.54
CA MET A 291 -10.68 6.99 10.41
C MET A 291 -9.24 6.65 10.81
N ALA A 292 -8.26 7.39 10.30
CA ALA A 292 -6.87 7.26 10.71
C ALA A 292 -6.62 8.05 12.01
N PRO A 293 -6.39 7.39 13.16
CA PRO A 293 -6.16 8.08 14.42
C PRO A 293 -4.71 8.53 14.62
N THR A 294 -3.76 8.00 13.84
CA THR A 294 -2.33 8.24 14.05
C THR A 294 -1.91 9.55 13.40
N SER A 295 -1.52 10.54 14.21
CA SER A 295 -0.93 11.78 13.69
C SER A 295 0.43 11.54 13.02
N LEU A 296 0.84 12.45 12.11
CA LEU A 296 2.16 12.35 11.44
C LEU A 296 3.29 12.21 12.47
N ALA A 297 3.33 13.05 13.49
CA ALA A 297 4.37 13.00 14.51
C ALA A 297 4.40 11.67 15.26
N ALA A 298 3.23 11.12 15.63
CA ALA A 298 3.14 9.83 16.30
C ALA A 298 3.59 8.67 15.38
N GLY A 299 3.20 8.69 14.11
CA GLY A 299 3.63 7.67 13.14
C GLY A 299 5.13 7.71 12.85
N ILE A 300 5.72 8.91 12.73
CA ILE A 300 7.18 9.07 12.60
C ILE A 300 7.89 8.52 13.84
N ALA A 301 7.43 8.84 15.05
CA ALA A 301 8.00 8.31 16.29
C ALA A 301 7.97 6.78 16.34
N LYS A 302 6.83 6.15 16.02
CA LYS A 302 6.70 4.68 15.94
C LYS A 302 7.64 4.07 14.90
N THR A 303 7.78 4.72 13.73
CA THR A 303 8.67 4.25 12.66
C THR A 303 10.13 4.34 13.08
N ILE A 304 10.54 5.42 13.74
CA ILE A 304 11.90 5.58 14.31
C ILE A 304 12.15 4.51 15.39
N GLN A 305 11.21 4.27 16.28
CA GLN A 305 11.33 3.24 17.31
C GLN A 305 11.51 1.84 16.70
N TRP A 306 10.69 1.50 15.70
CA TRP A 306 10.82 0.25 14.96
C TRP A 306 12.20 0.15 14.29
N ARG A 307 12.66 1.22 13.64
CA ARG A 307 13.97 1.21 12.99
C ARG A 307 15.12 1.01 13.99
N ARG A 308 15.08 1.68 15.14
CA ARG A 308 16.08 1.50 16.21
C ARG A 308 16.08 0.07 16.76
N SER A 309 14.94 -0.58 16.85
CA SER A 309 14.84 -1.98 17.33
C SER A 309 15.49 -3.00 16.39
N ARG A 310 15.79 -2.61 15.15
CA ARG A 310 16.46 -3.44 14.15
C ARG A 310 17.99 -3.36 14.17
N GLY A 311 18.57 -2.45 14.96
CA GLY A 311 20.02 -2.25 15.03
C GLY A 311 20.65 -1.98 13.66
N ASP A 312 21.77 -2.66 13.37
CA ASP A 312 22.50 -2.53 12.10
C ASP A 312 21.88 -3.34 10.94
N TRP A 313 20.71 -3.95 11.17
CA TRP A 313 20.04 -4.70 10.12
C TRP A 313 19.70 -3.81 8.92
N LYS A 314 20.15 -4.24 7.75
CA LYS A 314 19.80 -3.62 6.47
C LYS A 314 19.30 -4.74 5.55
N PRO A 315 18.13 -4.57 4.89
CA PRO A 315 17.71 -5.54 3.87
C PRO A 315 18.73 -5.57 2.72
N GLN A 316 18.84 -6.70 2.02
CA GLN A 316 19.75 -6.82 0.86
C GLN A 316 19.46 -5.79 -0.23
N SER A 317 18.21 -5.37 -0.36
CA SER A 317 17.79 -4.26 -1.23
C SER A 317 18.46 -2.91 -0.89
N TYR A 318 18.92 -2.70 0.36
CA TYR A 318 19.72 -1.52 0.73
C TYR A 318 21.10 -1.49 0.09
N ALA A 319 21.70 -2.65 -0.19
CA ALA A 319 23.04 -2.73 -0.76
C ALA A 319 23.09 -2.39 -2.26
N SER A 320 21.97 -2.51 -2.97
CA SER A 320 21.87 -2.26 -4.41
C SER A 320 21.36 -0.87 -4.79
N HIS A 321 20.86 -0.10 -3.82
CA HIS A 321 20.28 1.23 -4.03
C HIS A 321 21.03 2.28 -3.19
N ALA A 322 22.31 2.46 -3.49
CA ALA A 322 22.99 3.70 -3.12
C ALA A 322 22.19 4.85 -3.74
N VAL A 323 21.47 5.57 -2.86
CA VAL A 323 20.88 6.89 -3.08
C VAL A 323 20.93 7.35 -4.56
N ARG A 324 20.03 6.80 -5.37
CA ARG A 324 19.70 7.34 -6.67
C ARG A 324 18.19 7.51 -6.67
N ASP A 325 17.79 8.77 -6.71
CA ASP A 325 16.44 9.24 -6.98
C ASP A 325 15.45 9.22 -5.79
N LEU A 326 15.55 10.30 -4.99
CA LEU A 326 14.39 10.87 -4.32
C LEU A 326 13.49 11.61 -5.30
#